data_b436becbf0751112a74ea43eb0074988
#
_entry.id   b436becbf0751112a74ea43eb0074988
#
_cell.length_a   1.000
_cell.length_b   1.000
_cell.length_c   1.000
_cell.angle_alpha   90.00
_cell.angle_beta   90.00
_cell.angle_gamma   90.00
#
_symmetry.space_group_name_H-M   'P 1'
#
loop_
_entity.id
_entity.type
_entity.pdbx_description
1 polymer ?
#
loop_
_entity_poly.entity_id
_entity_poly.type
_entity_poly.pdbx_seq_one_letter_code
_entity_poly.pdbx_strand_id
1 'polypeptide(L)'
;MVNSGDGKIKEFFEKFFGNLGCKLVSEEDCLVISDVPASFEKFSGKKSPYYLCFGQNPVSEIYEKINSNHYLVKSMKEFLEGHGETTLLKLEVQFEPKEEIPNLIPFRNCKIKSVSKTSRNDFVLRFSFGTVFQYLNDKEQIINNIYIRNGDVIDFDGDLSFTEGNKRDLKEINTQNEYELAKTKLRELINPKLEELSSRLNEKLKKEISRIESHYKNNLDEIKQQREMLIKQVEECDDSTDGIDKKKKFEKMLEKIKDENSENKLSQEEKTLIDHEIRKHGLSVKNKLINVSVIYFPIYNVSFVVNAGNDKMLNVEYDSLKKKINPLFCASCKCELDEIIVCSSGHLTCRNCGSKCEFCEGISCKSCAELKCSFCGRRLCSACADTCSFCKNVFCKDHLNSVPGSNKKLCRNCTQRCSKCSVIVEPNSMRKIDGRIFCMKCYNKEVGKKILEGVFE
;
A
#
# COMPACT_ATOMS: atom_id res chain seq x y z
N MET A 1 -4.27 -14.02 41.46
CA MET A 1 -4.17 -13.09 40.29
C MET A 1 -2.79 -13.29 39.72
N VAL A 2 -2.68 -14.01 38.60
CA VAL A 2 -1.43 -14.24 37.89
C VAL A 2 -0.98 -12.88 37.35
N ASN A 3 0.25 -12.46 37.65
CA ASN A 3 0.82 -11.22 37.11
C ASN A 3 0.78 -11.30 35.59
N SER A 4 0.20 -10.29 34.94
CA SER A 4 0.02 -10.22 33.47
C SER A 4 1.31 -10.37 32.65
N GLY A 5 2.48 -10.32 33.30
CA GLY A 5 3.79 -10.53 32.70
C GLY A 5 4.20 -11.99 32.54
N ASP A 6 3.89 -12.82 33.52
CA ASP A 6 4.35 -14.22 33.57
C ASP A 6 3.63 -15.10 32.52
N GLY A 7 2.34 -14.84 32.27
CA GLY A 7 1.57 -15.49 31.22
C GLY A 7 2.10 -15.22 29.80
N LYS A 8 2.57 -14.01 29.52
CA LYS A 8 3.17 -13.65 28.21
C LYS A 8 4.52 -14.34 27.99
N ILE A 9 5.30 -14.53 29.05
CA ILE A 9 6.58 -15.24 28.96
C ILE A 9 6.33 -16.71 28.65
N LYS A 10 5.37 -17.36 29.32
CA LYS A 10 5.00 -18.76 29.04
C LYS A 10 4.55 -18.94 27.59
N GLU A 11 3.64 -18.08 27.11
CA GLU A 11 3.18 -18.09 25.72
C GLU A 11 4.35 -17.92 24.72
N PHE A 12 5.32 -17.07 25.04
CA PHE A 12 6.51 -16.89 24.19
C PHE A 12 7.34 -18.17 24.12
N PHE A 13 7.54 -18.88 25.26
CA PHE A 13 8.25 -20.17 25.29
C PHE A 13 7.51 -21.25 24.48
N GLU A 14 6.19 -21.36 24.67
CA GLU A 14 5.37 -22.33 23.94
C GLU A 14 5.45 -22.10 22.42
N LYS A 15 5.33 -20.85 21.96
CA LYS A 15 5.47 -20.50 20.55
C LYS A 15 6.87 -20.77 20.02
N PHE A 16 7.90 -20.36 20.76
CA PHE A 16 9.28 -20.53 20.32
C PHE A 16 9.65 -22.00 20.13
N PHE A 17 9.45 -22.82 21.15
CA PHE A 17 9.80 -24.23 21.09
C PHE A 17 8.83 -25.05 20.22
N GLY A 18 7.56 -24.65 20.14
CA GLY A 18 6.62 -25.21 19.19
C GLY A 18 7.07 -25.02 17.74
N ASN A 19 7.53 -23.82 17.38
CA ASN A 19 8.08 -23.52 16.05
C ASN A 19 9.39 -24.26 15.75
N LEU A 20 10.17 -24.58 16.77
CA LEU A 20 11.36 -25.44 16.64
C LEU A 20 11.03 -26.94 16.49
N GLY A 21 9.75 -27.32 16.57
CA GLY A 21 9.30 -28.71 16.48
C GLY A 21 9.51 -29.53 17.74
N CYS A 22 9.72 -28.89 18.90
CA CYS A 22 9.87 -29.58 20.18
C CYS A 22 8.54 -30.15 20.68
N LYS A 23 8.61 -31.20 21.49
CA LYS A 23 7.44 -31.70 22.22
C LYS A 23 7.23 -30.88 23.49
N LEU A 24 6.03 -30.37 23.67
CA LEU A 24 5.63 -29.53 24.79
C LEU A 24 4.56 -30.23 25.63
N VAL A 25 4.78 -30.29 26.94
CA VAL A 25 3.77 -30.72 27.92
C VAL A 25 3.56 -29.54 28.85
N SER A 26 2.37 -28.95 28.80
CA SER A 26 2.00 -27.76 29.59
C SER A 26 1.05 -28.21 30.71
N GLU A 27 1.41 -27.92 31.97
CA GLU A 27 0.60 -28.17 33.16
C GLU A 27 0.52 -26.88 33.97
N GLU A 28 -0.67 -26.29 34.08
CA GLU A 28 -0.92 -25.02 34.76
C GLU A 28 0.17 -23.95 34.47
N ASP A 29 1.03 -23.66 35.48
CA ASP A 29 2.14 -22.72 35.37
C ASP A 29 3.47 -23.36 34.98
N CYS A 30 3.52 -24.65 34.68
CA CYS A 30 4.73 -25.40 34.33
C CYS A 30 4.73 -25.80 32.86
N LEU A 31 5.92 -25.95 32.30
CA LEU A 31 6.14 -26.39 30.93
C LEU A 31 7.34 -27.33 30.85
N VAL A 32 7.12 -28.52 30.32
CA VAL A 32 8.20 -29.45 30.02
C VAL A 32 8.44 -29.48 28.53
N ILE A 33 9.72 -29.28 28.13
CA ILE A 33 10.14 -29.20 26.75
C ILE A 33 11.13 -30.31 26.45
N SER A 34 10.79 -31.19 25.53
CA SER A 34 11.64 -32.28 25.08
C SER A 34 11.89 -32.25 23.57
N ASP A 35 12.82 -33.05 23.09
CA ASP A 35 13.22 -33.13 21.68
C ASP A 35 13.72 -31.79 21.13
N VAL A 36 14.48 -31.04 21.94
CA VAL A 36 15.06 -29.74 21.54
C VAL A 36 16.16 -29.96 20.50
N PRO A 37 16.18 -29.18 19.38
CA PRO A 37 17.22 -29.32 18.37
C PRO A 37 18.63 -29.05 18.90
N ALA A 38 19.59 -29.85 18.46
CA ALA A 38 21.01 -29.74 18.90
C ALA A 38 21.62 -28.36 18.59
N SER A 39 21.10 -27.63 17.61
CA SER A 39 21.49 -26.25 17.31
C SER A 39 21.18 -25.30 18.48
N PHE A 40 19.98 -25.41 19.06
CA PHE A 40 19.61 -24.59 20.21
C PHE A 40 20.26 -25.07 21.50
N GLU A 41 20.39 -26.41 21.71
CA GLU A 41 21.08 -26.96 22.89
C GLU A 41 22.54 -26.48 22.99
N LYS A 42 23.29 -26.46 21.86
CA LYS A 42 24.64 -25.91 21.82
C LYS A 42 24.66 -24.41 22.15
N PHE A 43 23.63 -23.69 21.74
CA PHE A 43 23.54 -22.26 21.94
C PHE A 43 23.13 -21.89 23.37
N SER A 44 22.17 -22.62 23.94
CA SER A 44 21.71 -22.42 25.32
C SER A 44 22.66 -23.01 26.37
N GLY A 45 23.57 -23.91 25.98
CA GLY A 45 24.46 -24.62 26.89
C GLY A 45 23.79 -25.68 27.73
N LYS A 46 22.52 -25.99 27.51
CA LYS A 46 21.74 -26.97 28.29
C LYS A 46 21.10 -28.01 27.37
N LYS A 47 21.12 -29.29 27.80
CA LYS A 47 20.45 -30.37 27.08
C LYS A 47 18.99 -30.53 27.53
N SER A 48 18.16 -30.96 26.60
CA SER A 48 16.76 -31.34 26.90
C SER A 48 16.68 -32.64 27.74
N PRO A 49 15.63 -32.84 28.56
CA PRO A 49 14.43 -32.02 28.69
C PRO A 49 14.61 -30.81 29.61
N TYR A 50 13.85 -29.72 29.31
CA TYR A 50 13.79 -28.53 30.14
C TYR A 50 12.51 -28.56 30.98
N TYR A 51 12.66 -28.40 32.30
CA TYR A 51 11.56 -28.33 33.25
C TYR A 51 11.44 -26.87 33.72
N LEU A 52 10.39 -26.19 33.32
CA LEU A 52 10.27 -24.73 33.49
C LEU A 52 8.98 -24.43 34.30
N CYS A 53 9.09 -23.49 35.24
CA CYS A 53 7.95 -22.99 36.00
C CYS A 53 7.87 -21.46 35.88
N PHE A 54 6.69 -20.96 35.51
CA PHE A 54 6.41 -19.51 35.31
C PHE A 54 5.62 -18.91 36.49
N GLY A 55 5.15 -19.77 37.40
CA GLY A 55 4.44 -19.39 38.62
C GLY A 55 5.37 -19.06 39.80
N GLN A 56 4.79 -18.66 40.91
CA GLN A 56 5.54 -18.31 42.11
C GLN A 56 6.16 -19.51 42.82
N ASN A 57 5.53 -20.67 42.78
CA ASN A 57 5.97 -21.88 43.47
C ASN A 57 6.18 -23.01 42.45
N PRO A 58 7.43 -23.50 42.26
CA PRO A 58 7.67 -24.66 41.42
C PRO A 58 7.08 -25.94 42.04
N VAL A 59 6.53 -26.81 41.22
CA VAL A 59 5.91 -28.06 41.64
C VAL A 59 6.93 -29.05 42.25
N SER A 60 8.20 -28.95 41.88
CA SER A 60 9.31 -29.71 42.47
C SER A 60 10.63 -28.95 42.25
N GLU A 61 11.71 -29.36 42.97
CA GLU A 61 13.07 -28.81 42.86
C GLU A 61 13.71 -28.96 41.44
N ILE A 62 13.16 -29.82 40.61
CA ILE A 62 13.62 -30.07 39.24
C ILE A 62 13.24 -28.92 38.30
N TYR A 63 12.20 -28.15 38.65
CA TYR A 63 11.70 -27.06 37.80
C TYR A 63 12.46 -25.77 38.04
N GLU A 64 13.00 -25.19 36.94
CA GLU A 64 13.62 -23.89 36.97
C GLU A 64 12.57 -22.77 36.91
N LYS A 65 12.67 -21.84 37.82
CA LYS A 65 11.79 -20.68 37.83
C LYS A 65 12.21 -19.70 36.74
N ILE A 66 11.28 -19.41 35.83
CA ILE A 66 11.50 -18.52 34.69
C ILE A 66 10.99 -17.10 35.02
N ASN A 67 11.84 -16.12 34.73
CA ASN A 67 11.50 -14.69 34.72
C ASN A 67 12.10 -14.02 33.47
N SER A 68 11.83 -12.75 33.26
CA SER A 68 12.29 -11.99 32.09
C SER A 68 13.82 -11.92 31.93
N ASN A 69 14.55 -12.10 33.02
CA ASN A 69 16.04 -12.05 33.03
C ASN A 69 16.69 -13.44 33.00
N HIS A 70 15.90 -14.50 32.87
CA HIS A 70 16.41 -15.85 32.84
C HIS A 70 17.32 -16.09 31.62
N TYR A 71 18.42 -16.88 31.80
CA TYR A 71 19.37 -17.11 30.72
C TYR A 71 18.77 -17.71 29.46
N LEU A 72 17.76 -18.59 29.57
CA LEU A 72 17.04 -19.14 28.41
C LEU A 72 16.34 -18.03 27.60
N VAL A 73 15.74 -17.04 28.25
CA VAL A 73 15.11 -15.90 27.54
C VAL A 73 16.16 -15.15 26.73
N LYS A 74 17.35 -14.94 27.31
CA LYS A 74 18.47 -14.33 26.61
C LYS A 74 18.95 -15.19 25.44
N SER A 75 19.14 -16.50 25.66
CA SER A 75 19.56 -17.45 24.62
C SER A 75 18.55 -17.53 23.47
N MET A 76 17.24 -17.58 23.80
CA MET A 76 16.19 -17.57 22.77
C MET A 76 16.22 -16.29 21.94
N LYS A 77 16.40 -15.15 22.59
CA LYS A 77 16.52 -13.84 21.91
C LYS A 77 17.72 -13.81 20.97
N GLU A 78 18.90 -14.19 21.46
CA GLU A 78 20.11 -14.21 20.67
C GLU A 78 20.05 -15.25 19.53
N PHE A 79 19.42 -16.41 19.78
CA PHE A 79 19.14 -17.43 18.75
C PHE A 79 18.26 -16.86 17.64
N LEU A 80 17.14 -16.19 17.98
CA LEU A 80 16.27 -15.51 17.02
C LEU A 80 16.98 -14.38 16.27
N GLU A 81 17.88 -13.66 16.94
CA GLU A 81 18.68 -12.61 16.31
C GLU A 81 19.62 -13.17 15.22
N GLY A 82 20.03 -14.42 15.32
CA GLY A 82 20.88 -15.12 14.33
C GLY A 82 20.10 -15.72 13.16
N HIS A 83 18.81 -15.93 13.31
CA HIS A 83 17.94 -16.58 12.31
C HIS A 83 16.97 -15.57 11.75
N GLY A 84 17.27 -15.03 10.56
CA GLY A 84 16.28 -14.29 9.78
C GLY A 84 15.27 -15.27 9.19
N GLU A 85 14.01 -15.21 9.60
CA GLU A 85 12.98 -16.11 9.07
C GLU A 85 12.17 -15.43 7.97
N THR A 86 11.86 -16.22 6.94
CA THR A 86 10.83 -15.85 5.96
C THR A 86 9.52 -16.44 6.44
N THR A 87 8.52 -15.59 6.64
CA THR A 87 7.18 -16.03 7.05
C THR A 87 6.21 -15.96 5.87
N LEU A 88 5.34 -16.95 5.80
CA LEU A 88 4.27 -17.02 4.82
C LEU A 88 2.95 -16.70 5.51
N LEU A 89 2.28 -15.65 5.06
CA LEU A 89 1.04 -15.16 5.63
C LEU A 89 -0.05 -15.11 4.57
N LYS A 90 -1.29 -15.26 5.00
CA LYS A 90 -2.48 -15.09 4.17
C LYS A 90 -3.36 -14.01 4.79
N LEU A 91 -3.80 -13.07 3.97
CA LEU A 91 -4.75 -12.04 4.38
C LEU A 91 -6.14 -12.66 4.48
N GLU A 92 -6.77 -12.52 5.64
CA GLU A 92 -8.16 -12.89 5.83
C GLU A 92 -9.07 -11.77 5.32
N VAL A 93 -9.90 -12.09 4.33
CA VAL A 93 -10.83 -11.15 3.73
C VAL A 93 -12.21 -11.76 3.67
N GLN A 94 -13.15 -11.12 4.34
CA GLN A 94 -14.57 -11.33 4.11
C GLN A 94 -15.01 -10.32 3.04
N PHE A 95 -15.47 -10.79 1.91
CA PHE A 95 -15.85 -9.94 0.78
C PHE A 95 -17.18 -10.40 0.18
N GLU A 96 -18.18 -9.51 0.26
CA GLU A 96 -19.48 -9.70 -0.36
C GLU A 96 -19.70 -8.70 -1.52
N PRO A 97 -19.51 -9.16 -2.78
CA PRO A 97 -19.48 -8.27 -3.94
C PRO A 97 -20.77 -7.47 -4.16
N LYS A 98 -21.93 -8.02 -3.78
CA LYS A 98 -23.22 -7.35 -3.99
C LYS A 98 -23.40 -6.12 -3.13
N GLU A 99 -22.74 -6.10 -1.97
CA GLU A 99 -22.85 -5.01 -1.00
C GLU A 99 -21.67 -4.04 -1.13
N GLU A 100 -20.46 -4.56 -1.24
CA GLU A 100 -19.25 -3.74 -1.19
C GLU A 100 -18.97 -2.98 -2.48
N ILE A 101 -19.14 -3.62 -3.67
CA ILE A 101 -18.85 -2.94 -4.94
C ILE A 101 -19.76 -1.73 -5.18
N PRO A 102 -21.09 -1.81 -4.99
CA PRO A 102 -21.97 -0.64 -5.15
C PRO A 102 -21.67 0.51 -4.17
N ASN A 103 -21.09 0.21 -3.00
CA ASN A 103 -20.67 1.25 -2.05
C ASN A 103 -19.39 1.96 -2.52
N LEU A 104 -18.49 1.24 -3.22
CA LEU A 104 -17.26 1.81 -3.78
C LEU A 104 -17.52 2.59 -5.07
N ILE A 105 -18.41 2.08 -5.94
CA ILE A 105 -18.79 2.71 -7.20
C ILE A 105 -20.29 2.50 -7.47
N PRO A 106 -21.11 3.56 -7.42
CA PRO A 106 -22.57 3.44 -7.55
C PRO A 106 -23.01 3.11 -8.98
N PHE A 107 -24.02 2.23 -9.09
CA PHE A 107 -24.69 1.89 -10.35
C PHE A 107 -25.85 2.86 -10.57
N ARG A 108 -25.81 3.65 -11.66
CA ARG A 108 -26.78 4.73 -11.89
C ARG A 108 -28.00 4.36 -12.75
N ASN A 109 -27.76 3.76 -13.90
CA ASN A 109 -28.82 3.51 -14.89
C ASN A 109 -29.07 2.02 -15.15
N CYS A 110 -28.57 1.17 -14.28
CA CYS A 110 -28.70 -0.27 -14.42
C CYS A 110 -28.98 -0.95 -13.08
N LYS A 111 -29.68 -2.10 -13.14
CA LYS A 111 -29.98 -2.95 -11.98
C LYS A 111 -29.15 -4.22 -12.06
N ILE A 112 -28.57 -4.65 -10.94
CA ILE A 112 -27.82 -5.89 -10.83
C ILE A 112 -28.83 -7.06 -10.81
N LYS A 113 -28.70 -8.00 -11.74
CA LYS A 113 -29.50 -9.24 -11.81
C LYS A 113 -28.80 -10.41 -11.14
N SER A 114 -27.56 -10.61 -11.48
CA SER A 114 -26.74 -11.69 -10.91
C SER A 114 -25.30 -11.25 -10.75
N VAL A 115 -24.59 -11.88 -9.82
CA VAL A 115 -23.19 -11.65 -9.54
C VAL A 115 -22.48 -12.99 -9.46
N SER A 116 -21.37 -13.10 -10.14
CA SER A 116 -20.43 -14.21 -9.97
C SER A 116 -19.06 -13.67 -9.58
N LYS A 117 -18.33 -14.40 -8.74
CA LYS A 117 -16.97 -14.02 -8.35
C LYS A 117 -16.02 -15.18 -8.58
N THR A 118 -14.85 -14.84 -9.10
CA THR A 118 -13.67 -15.70 -9.13
C THR A 118 -12.54 -15.00 -8.41
N SER A 119 -11.58 -15.71 -7.89
CA SER A 119 -10.42 -15.12 -7.23
C SER A 119 -9.13 -15.69 -7.78
N ARG A 120 -8.11 -14.86 -7.82
CA ARG A 120 -6.71 -15.25 -8.01
C ARG A 120 -5.91 -14.74 -6.82
N ASN A 121 -4.88 -15.49 -6.43
CA ASN A 121 -3.98 -15.03 -5.38
C ASN A 121 -2.91 -14.12 -5.99
N ASP A 122 -2.63 -13.02 -5.31
CA ASP A 122 -1.49 -12.17 -5.51
C ASP A 122 -0.72 -12.06 -4.19
N PHE A 123 0.46 -11.45 -4.17
CA PHE A 123 1.25 -11.33 -2.97
C PHE A 123 1.90 -9.95 -2.84
N VAL A 124 2.23 -9.60 -1.60
CA VAL A 124 3.06 -8.45 -1.24
C VAL A 124 4.18 -8.92 -0.31
N LEU A 125 5.36 -8.36 -0.49
CA LEU A 125 6.51 -8.58 0.39
C LEU A 125 6.49 -7.54 1.51
N ARG A 126 6.60 -7.98 2.77
CA ARG A 126 6.81 -7.11 3.92
C ARG A 126 8.22 -7.31 4.45
N PHE A 127 9.02 -6.28 4.38
CA PHE A 127 10.34 -6.22 5.00
C PHE A 127 10.22 -5.53 6.35
N SER A 128 10.51 -6.25 7.44
CA SER A 128 10.48 -5.72 8.79
C SER A 128 11.90 -5.43 9.26
N PHE A 129 12.22 -4.15 9.47
CA PHE A 129 13.53 -3.70 9.93
C PHE A 129 13.44 -3.21 11.37
N GLY A 130 14.42 -3.65 12.18
CA GLY A 130 14.68 -3.06 13.49
C GLY A 130 15.80 -2.02 13.37
N THR A 131 15.48 -0.78 13.69
CA THR A 131 16.45 0.32 13.75
C THR A 131 16.74 0.64 15.21
N VAL A 132 18.02 0.64 15.57
CA VAL A 132 18.51 0.96 16.91
C VAL A 132 19.30 2.24 16.83
N PHE A 133 18.85 3.28 17.52
CA PHE A 133 19.59 4.52 17.77
C PHE A 133 20.25 4.42 19.13
N GLN A 134 21.57 4.58 19.16
CA GLN A 134 22.35 4.56 20.38
C GLN A 134 23.16 5.85 20.50
N TYR A 135 22.97 6.58 21.60
CA TYR A 135 23.60 7.86 21.87
C TYR A 135 23.72 8.09 23.37
N LEU A 136 24.81 8.66 23.80
CA LEU A 136 25.11 8.81 25.24
C LEU A 136 24.95 7.45 25.96
N ASN A 137 24.04 7.38 26.91
CA ASN A 137 23.67 6.15 27.64
C ASN A 137 22.27 5.63 27.24
N ASP A 138 21.63 6.27 26.24
CA ASP A 138 20.28 5.96 25.81
C ASP A 138 20.30 5.03 24.58
N LYS A 139 19.26 4.20 24.52
CA LYS A 139 19.01 3.30 23.39
C LYS A 139 17.53 3.35 23.01
N GLU A 140 17.22 3.84 21.83
CA GLU A 140 15.87 3.80 21.26
C GLU A 140 15.81 2.74 20.14
N GLN A 141 14.71 2.01 20.08
CA GLN A 141 14.49 1.02 19.04
C GLN A 141 13.14 1.24 18.37
N ILE A 142 13.13 1.21 17.02
CA ILE A 142 11.94 1.37 16.20
C ILE A 142 11.87 0.18 15.24
N ILE A 143 10.65 -0.32 15.02
CA ILE A 143 10.38 -1.34 14.00
C ILE A 143 9.64 -0.66 12.85
N ASN A 144 10.20 -0.78 11.64
CA ASN A 144 9.60 -0.26 10.41
C ASN A 144 9.22 -1.44 9.51
N ASN A 145 7.97 -1.46 9.07
CA ASN A 145 7.47 -2.41 8.10
C ASN A 145 7.31 -1.71 6.74
N ILE A 146 7.97 -2.25 5.72
CA ILE A 146 7.93 -1.72 4.36
C ILE A 146 7.32 -2.77 3.46
N TYR A 147 6.30 -2.38 2.71
CA TYR A 147 5.54 -3.28 1.85
C TYR A 147 5.85 -2.98 0.40
N ILE A 148 6.21 -4.03 -0.35
CA ILE A 148 6.58 -3.92 -1.77
C ILE A 148 5.76 -4.91 -2.59
N ARG A 149 5.16 -4.41 -3.65
CA ARG A 149 4.38 -5.19 -4.60
C ARG A 149 4.76 -4.80 -6.01
N ASN A 150 5.16 -5.78 -6.82
CA ASN A 150 5.52 -5.61 -8.23
C ASN A 150 6.59 -4.52 -8.46
N GLY A 151 7.55 -4.38 -7.53
CA GLY A 151 8.62 -3.37 -7.62
C GLY A 151 8.24 -1.97 -7.12
N ASP A 152 7.03 -1.78 -6.60
CA ASP A 152 6.58 -0.51 -6.03
C ASP A 152 6.41 -0.61 -4.52
N VAL A 153 6.81 0.44 -3.81
CA VAL A 153 6.47 0.59 -2.38
C VAL A 153 5.01 0.95 -2.27
N ILE A 154 4.28 0.20 -1.45
CA ILE A 154 2.87 0.45 -1.20
C ILE A 154 2.65 0.77 0.28
N ASP A 155 1.82 1.78 0.51
CA ASP A 155 1.27 2.07 1.83
C ASP A 155 -0.20 1.64 1.85
N PHE A 156 -0.64 1.06 2.95
CA PHE A 156 -2.05 0.79 3.16
C PHE A 156 -2.43 1.05 4.61
N ASP A 157 -3.58 1.65 4.78
CA ASP A 157 -4.13 2.01 6.07
C ASP A 157 -4.97 0.87 6.63
N GLY A 158 -4.80 0.57 7.89
CA GLY A 158 -5.65 -0.31 8.68
C GLY A 158 -4.97 -1.56 9.23
N ASP A 159 -5.57 -2.09 10.28
CA ASP A 159 -5.18 -3.36 10.88
C ASP A 159 -5.61 -4.50 9.96
N LEU A 160 -4.62 -5.21 9.45
CA LEU A 160 -4.83 -6.40 8.63
C LEU A 160 -4.70 -7.65 9.50
N SER A 161 -5.70 -8.52 9.43
CA SER A 161 -5.65 -9.83 10.06
C SER A 161 -4.99 -10.84 9.13
N PHE A 162 -3.97 -11.53 9.63
CA PHE A 162 -3.22 -12.52 8.87
C PHE A 162 -3.31 -13.88 9.55
N THR A 163 -3.45 -14.92 8.75
CA THR A 163 -3.27 -16.31 9.15
C THR A 163 -2.03 -16.92 8.52
N GLU A 164 -1.60 -18.06 8.99
CA GLU A 164 -0.50 -18.80 8.36
C GLU A 164 -0.87 -19.23 6.94
N GLY A 165 0.04 -18.94 6.00
CA GLY A 165 -0.10 -19.34 4.61
C GLY A 165 0.36 -20.77 4.36
N ASN A 166 -0.13 -21.40 3.28
CA ASN A 166 0.28 -22.74 2.91
C ASN A 166 1.51 -22.71 1.99
N LYS A 167 2.57 -23.47 2.32
CA LYS A 167 3.84 -23.53 1.54
C LYS A 167 3.67 -23.95 0.07
N ARG A 168 2.53 -24.54 -0.32
CA ARG A 168 2.24 -24.97 -1.70
C ARG A 168 2.04 -23.81 -2.69
N ASP A 169 1.81 -22.60 -2.19
CA ASP A 169 1.53 -21.42 -3.01
C ASP A 169 2.80 -20.60 -3.35
N LEU A 170 3.97 -21.01 -2.85
CA LEU A 170 5.24 -20.33 -3.09
C LEU A 170 5.73 -20.56 -4.54
N LYS A 171 5.75 -19.48 -5.32
CA LYS A 171 6.58 -19.38 -6.53
C LYS A 171 7.99 -18.94 -6.13
N GLU A 172 9.00 -19.25 -6.92
CA GLU A 172 10.33 -18.67 -6.75
C GLU A 172 10.23 -17.14 -6.89
N ILE A 173 10.49 -16.44 -5.79
CA ILE A 173 10.45 -14.99 -5.72
C ILE A 173 11.89 -14.50 -5.61
N ASN A 174 12.38 -13.80 -6.63
CA ASN A 174 13.64 -13.08 -6.52
C ASN A 174 13.37 -11.78 -5.74
N THR A 175 13.90 -11.69 -4.51
CA THR A 175 13.66 -10.57 -3.59
C THR A 175 14.79 -9.55 -3.53
N GLN A 176 15.81 -9.69 -4.38
CA GLN A 176 17.01 -8.84 -4.30
C GLN A 176 16.71 -7.36 -4.60
N ASN A 177 15.97 -7.11 -5.67
CA ASN A 177 15.62 -5.74 -6.08
C ASN A 177 14.68 -5.08 -5.09
N GLU A 178 13.70 -5.85 -4.61
CA GLU A 178 12.73 -5.41 -3.61
C GLU A 178 13.42 -5.09 -2.27
N TYR A 179 14.45 -5.86 -1.91
CA TYR A 179 15.24 -5.59 -0.70
C TYR A 179 16.01 -4.27 -0.79
N GLU A 180 16.65 -3.97 -1.94
CA GLU A 180 17.33 -2.69 -2.14
C GLU A 180 16.35 -1.50 -2.11
N LEU A 181 15.17 -1.67 -2.71
CA LEU A 181 14.10 -0.68 -2.64
C LEU A 181 13.63 -0.47 -1.19
N ALA A 182 13.46 -1.56 -0.44
CA ALA A 182 13.09 -1.50 0.98
C ALA A 182 14.13 -0.76 1.82
N LYS A 183 15.43 -0.97 1.57
CA LYS A 183 16.52 -0.23 2.25
C LYS A 183 16.49 1.27 1.94
N THR A 184 16.19 1.62 0.70
CA THR A 184 16.07 3.02 0.31
C THR A 184 14.91 3.68 1.04
N LYS A 185 13.75 3.03 1.05
CA LYS A 185 12.58 3.52 1.78
C LYS A 185 12.80 3.60 3.29
N LEU A 186 13.52 2.62 3.86
CA LEU A 186 13.90 2.67 5.28
C LEU A 186 14.70 3.93 5.61
N ARG A 187 15.68 4.31 4.76
CA ARG A 187 16.49 5.53 4.97
C ARG A 187 15.60 6.77 5.01
N GLU A 188 14.64 6.87 4.09
CA GLU A 188 13.67 7.98 4.07
C GLU A 188 12.87 8.05 5.36
N LEU A 189 12.40 6.90 5.87
CA LEU A 189 11.58 6.82 7.07
C LEU A 189 12.34 7.17 8.36
N ILE A 190 13.63 6.83 8.44
CA ILE A 190 14.43 7.09 9.65
C ILE A 190 15.07 8.49 9.65
N ASN A 191 15.25 9.13 8.48
CA ASN A 191 15.91 10.43 8.36
C ASN A 191 15.32 11.52 9.28
N PRO A 192 13.99 11.73 9.38
CA PRO A 192 13.44 12.75 10.26
C PRO A 192 13.84 12.54 11.74
N LYS A 193 13.83 11.29 12.19
CA LYS A 193 14.24 10.94 13.56
C LYS A 193 15.74 11.13 13.78
N LEU A 194 16.53 10.83 12.78
CA LEU A 194 17.98 11.01 12.79
C LEU A 194 18.34 12.50 12.87
N GLU A 195 17.65 13.35 12.12
CA GLU A 195 17.84 14.81 12.16
C GLU A 195 17.45 15.40 13.52
N GLU A 196 16.29 14.97 14.09
CA GLU A 196 15.84 15.36 15.41
C GLU A 196 16.90 15.04 16.48
N LEU A 197 17.35 13.77 16.52
CA LEU A 197 18.34 13.30 17.49
C LEU A 197 19.69 14.00 17.33
N SER A 198 20.16 14.16 16.10
CA SER A 198 21.41 14.85 15.80
C SER A 198 21.38 16.31 16.23
N SER A 199 20.28 17.02 15.96
CA SER A 199 20.11 18.41 16.39
C SER A 199 20.15 18.52 17.93
N ARG A 200 19.39 17.68 18.63
CA ARG A 200 19.35 17.65 20.09
C ARG A 200 20.71 17.32 20.72
N LEU A 201 21.44 16.37 20.14
CA LEU A 201 22.78 16.01 20.61
C LEU A 201 23.80 17.12 20.37
N ASN A 202 23.76 17.76 19.21
CA ASN A 202 24.62 18.88 18.87
C ASN A 202 24.42 20.09 19.80
N GLU A 203 23.16 20.38 20.19
CA GLU A 203 22.87 21.44 21.16
C GLU A 203 23.45 21.12 22.54
N LYS A 204 23.32 19.86 23.00
CA LYS A 204 23.91 19.43 24.27
C LYS A 204 25.43 19.50 24.22
N LEU A 205 26.04 18.99 23.15
CA LEU A 205 27.48 19.02 22.94
C LEU A 205 28.02 20.46 22.95
N LYS A 206 27.39 21.39 22.25
CA LYS A 206 27.79 22.82 22.26
C LYS A 206 27.79 23.41 23.67
N LYS A 207 26.78 23.07 24.49
CA LYS A 207 26.73 23.54 25.89
C LYS A 207 27.87 22.97 26.71
N GLU A 208 28.17 21.68 26.57
CA GLU A 208 29.27 21.06 27.32
C GLU A 208 30.64 21.57 26.85
N ILE A 209 30.86 21.73 25.57
CA ILE A 209 32.10 22.35 25.03
C ILE A 209 32.25 23.77 25.59
N SER A 210 31.22 24.59 25.55
CA SER A 210 31.27 25.95 26.09
C SER A 210 31.58 25.97 27.59
N ARG A 211 31.09 25.00 28.37
CA ARG A 211 31.46 24.85 29.80
C ARG A 211 32.92 24.51 29.97
N ILE A 212 33.45 23.57 29.19
CA ILE A 212 34.85 23.17 29.22
C ILE A 212 35.73 24.38 28.87
N GLU A 213 35.48 25.03 27.76
CA GLU A 213 36.22 26.22 27.30
C GLU A 213 36.20 27.33 28.33
N SER A 214 35.02 27.62 28.93
CA SER A 214 34.92 28.62 29.98
C SER A 214 35.73 28.26 31.24
N HIS A 215 35.69 26.99 31.65
CA HIS A 215 36.47 26.50 32.79
C HIS A 215 37.97 26.67 32.57
N TYR A 216 38.47 26.22 31.42
CA TYR A 216 39.90 26.32 31.12
C TYR A 216 40.36 27.76 30.89
N LYS A 217 39.51 28.62 30.30
CA LYS A 217 39.76 30.03 30.18
C LYS A 217 39.92 30.72 31.55
N ASN A 218 38.99 30.46 32.48
CA ASN A 218 39.07 31.00 33.83
C ASN A 218 40.32 30.56 34.54
N ASN A 219 40.71 29.26 34.43
CA ASN A 219 41.95 28.75 35.05
C ASN A 219 43.20 29.43 34.45
N LEU A 220 43.23 29.65 33.13
CA LEU A 220 44.31 30.39 32.47
C LEU A 220 44.38 31.85 32.95
N ASP A 221 43.28 32.51 33.09
CA ASP A 221 43.21 33.89 33.55
C ASP A 221 43.63 34.01 35.04
N GLU A 222 43.26 33.05 35.89
CA GLU A 222 43.73 32.98 37.28
C GLU A 222 45.28 32.78 37.35
N ILE A 223 45.81 31.89 36.54
CA ILE A 223 47.27 31.65 36.50
C ILE A 223 47.99 32.90 36.01
N LYS A 224 47.50 33.59 35.01
CA LYS A 224 48.05 34.86 34.53
C LYS A 224 48.04 35.94 35.59
N GLN A 225 46.92 36.11 36.31
CA GLN A 225 46.80 37.06 37.41
C GLN A 225 47.75 36.74 38.57
N GLN A 226 47.86 35.46 38.94
CA GLN A 226 48.82 35.03 39.99
C GLN A 226 50.25 35.32 39.56
N ARG A 227 50.59 35.05 38.31
CA ARG A 227 51.93 35.32 37.73
C ARG A 227 52.22 36.82 37.75
N GLU A 228 51.28 37.66 37.30
CA GLU A 228 51.44 39.12 37.33
C GLU A 228 51.64 39.66 38.77
N MET A 229 50.87 39.14 39.74
CA MET A 229 51.01 39.53 41.16
C MET A 229 52.39 39.13 41.71
N LEU A 230 52.86 37.90 41.38
CA LEU A 230 54.20 37.47 41.83
C LEU A 230 55.32 38.28 41.17
N ILE A 231 55.21 38.64 39.89
CA ILE A 231 56.15 39.54 39.22
C ILE A 231 56.23 40.90 39.92
N LYS A 232 55.08 41.53 40.22
CA LYS A 232 55.04 42.79 40.97
C LYS A 232 55.68 42.66 42.34
N GLN A 233 55.41 41.56 43.08
CA GLN A 233 56.02 41.31 44.37
C GLN A 233 57.55 41.10 44.29
N VAL A 234 58.06 40.53 43.22
CA VAL A 234 59.50 40.40 42.96
C VAL A 234 60.13 41.76 42.66
N GLU A 235 59.45 42.64 41.92
CA GLU A 235 59.89 44.00 41.59
C GLU A 235 59.85 44.97 42.80
N GLU A 236 58.95 44.78 43.72
CA GLU A 236 58.76 45.61 44.96
C GLU A 236 59.73 45.20 46.10
N CYS A 237 60.47 44.07 45.96
CA CYS A 237 61.44 43.66 46.96
C CYS A 237 62.67 44.60 46.97
N ASP A 238 63.00 45.13 48.18
CA ASP A 238 64.19 45.96 48.42
C ASP A 238 65.49 45.14 48.56
N ASP A 239 66.66 45.79 48.49
CA ASP A 239 67.98 45.14 48.57
C ASP A 239 68.43 44.81 50.05
N SER A 240 67.46 44.80 50.99
CA SER A 240 67.72 44.33 52.36
C SER A 240 67.91 42.81 52.41
N THR A 241 68.62 42.29 53.41
CA THR A 241 68.81 40.86 53.60
C THR A 241 67.49 40.07 53.66
N ASP A 242 66.47 40.66 54.26
CA ASP A 242 65.11 40.11 54.31
C ASP A 242 64.38 40.22 52.94
N GLY A 243 64.64 41.27 52.20
CA GLY A 243 64.17 41.49 50.83
C GLY A 243 64.71 40.49 49.82
N ILE A 244 66.00 40.18 49.92
CA ILE A 244 66.70 39.19 49.05
C ILE A 244 66.12 37.78 49.28
N ASP A 245 65.82 37.37 50.52
CA ASP A 245 65.24 36.04 50.80
C ASP A 245 63.78 35.94 50.35
N LYS A 246 62.97 37.02 50.47
CA LYS A 246 61.61 37.09 49.92
C LYS A 246 61.62 37.02 48.38
N LYS A 247 62.51 37.76 47.74
CA LYS A 247 62.74 37.74 46.30
C LYS A 247 63.00 36.33 45.77
N LYS A 248 63.96 35.63 46.35
CA LYS A 248 64.25 34.22 46.01
C LYS A 248 63.08 33.28 46.22
N LYS A 249 62.26 33.52 47.24
CA LYS A 249 61.06 32.72 47.48
C LYS A 249 59.99 32.96 46.42
N PHE A 250 59.76 34.21 46.02
CA PHE A 250 58.83 34.55 44.96
C PHE A 250 59.31 34.07 43.56
N GLU A 251 60.59 34.19 43.27
CA GLU A 251 61.20 33.64 42.06
C GLU A 251 61.02 32.13 41.94
N LYS A 252 61.22 31.36 43.04
CA LYS A 252 60.96 29.92 43.10
C LYS A 252 59.48 29.59 42.90
N MET A 253 58.57 30.41 43.41
CA MET A 253 57.12 30.23 43.16
C MET A 253 56.78 30.51 41.69
N LEU A 254 57.43 31.48 41.09
CA LEU A 254 57.24 31.84 39.69
C LEU A 254 57.78 30.75 38.75
N GLU A 255 58.92 30.11 39.09
CA GLU A 255 59.41 28.95 38.38
C GLU A 255 58.45 27.75 38.49
N LYS A 256 57.93 27.45 39.68
CA LYS A 256 56.94 26.38 39.85
C LYS A 256 55.69 26.61 39.01
N ILE A 257 55.17 27.83 38.97
CA ILE A 257 54.02 28.16 38.11
C ILE A 257 54.34 28.00 36.64
N LYS A 258 55.57 28.28 36.23
CA LYS A 258 56.04 28.04 34.87
C LYS A 258 56.14 26.55 34.51
N ASP A 259 56.62 25.70 35.43
CA ASP A 259 56.86 24.27 35.21
C ASP A 259 55.60 23.41 35.43
N GLU A 260 54.76 23.75 36.43
CA GLU A 260 53.58 22.97 36.80
C GLU A 260 52.34 23.26 35.89
N ASN A 261 52.30 24.47 35.34
CA ASN A 261 51.14 24.91 34.53
C ASN A 261 51.57 25.50 33.19
N SER A 262 52.34 24.77 32.43
CA SER A 262 52.58 25.25 31.08
C SER A 262 51.23 25.40 30.36
N GLU A 263 50.96 26.56 29.79
CA GLU A 263 49.74 26.85 28.98
C GLU A 263 49.47 25.74 27.94
N ASN A 264 50.54 25.08 27.51
CA ASN A 264 50.50 23.94 26.59
C ASN A 264 49.82 22.69 27.21
N LYS A 265 50.04 22.43 28.53
CA LYS A 265 49.48 21.26 29.21
C LYS A 265 47.95 21.40 29.40
N LEU A 266 47.51 22.58 29.85
CA LEU A 266 46.11 22.90 29.98
C LEU A 266 45.39 22.88 28.66
N SER A 267 45.98 23.44 27.61
CA SER A 267 45.41 23.38 26.25
C SER A 267 45.29 21.97 25.69
N GLN A 268 46.24 21.07 26.07
CA GLN A 268 46.20 19.68 25.66
C GLN A 268 45.09 18.89 26.43
N GLU A 269 44.93 19.16 27.72
CA GLU A 269 43.86 18.59 28.53
C GLU A 269 42.47 19.05 28.06
N GLU A 270 42.29 20.34 27.79
CA GLU A 270 41.09 20.90 27.22
C GLU A 270 40.69 20.18 25.91
N LYS A 271 41.63 20.06 24.97
CA LYS A 271 41.39 19.34 23.70
C LYS A 271 41.02 17.89 23.92
N THR A 272 41.69 17.20 24.85
CA THR A 272 41.37 15.80 25.15
C THR A 272 39.98 15.63 25.73
N LEU A 273 39.53 16.55 26.60
CA LEU A 273 38.20 16.53 27.15
C LEU A 273 37.13 16.85 26.10
N ILE A 274 37.39 17.83 25.22
CA ILE A 274 36.49 18.15 24.11
C ILE A 274 36.35 16.93 23.16
N ASP A 275 37.44 16.29 22.80
CA ASP A 275 37.45 15.10 21.96
C ASP A 275 36.67 13.93 22.61
N HIS A 276 36.81 13.79 23.94
CA HIS A 276 36.06 12.80 24.69
C HIS A 276 34.54 13.09 24.65
N GLU A 277 34.12 14.33 24.86
CA GLU A 277 32.70 14.71 24.79
C GLU A 277 32.13 14.59 23.36
N ILE A 278 32.89 14.91 22.32
CA ILE A 278 32.51 14.69 20.93
C ILE A 278 32.20 13.20 20.67
N ARG A 279 33.10 12.30 21.11
CA ARG A 279 32.87 10.86 20.96
C ARG A 279 31.66 10.36 21.74
N LYS A 280 31.47 10.86 22.96
CA LYS A 280 30.34 10.49 23.84
C LYS A 280 29.00 10.92 23.26
N HIS A 281 28.94 12.06 22.59
CA HIS A 281 27.74 12.59 21.94
C HIS A 281 27.53 12.03 20.52
N GLY A 282 28.34 11.09 20.07
CA GLY A 282 28.18 10.42 18.79
C GLY A 282 26.90 9.62 18.72
N LEU A 283 26.14 9.77 17.62
CA LEU A 283 24.95 8.98 17.31
C LEU A 283 25.34 7.75 16.48
N SER A 284 25.05 6.57 17.00
CA SER A 284 25.22 5.30 16.29
C SER A 284 23.85 4.76 15.87
N VAL A 285 23.68 4.44 14.58
CA VAL A 285 22.44 3.88 14.04
C VAL A 285 22.74 2.51 13.44
N LYS A 286 22.02 1.50 13.90
CA LYS A 286 22.14 0.12 13.40
C LYS A 286 20.80 -0.34 12.88
N ASN A 287 20.75 -0.72 11.61
CA ASN A 287 19.60 -1.30 10.96
C ASN A 287 19.80 -2.80 10.78
N LYS A 288 18.82 -3.59 11.17
CA LYS A 288 18.82 -5.04 10.99
C LYS A 288 17.53 -5.47 10.34
N LEU A 289 17.58 -6.27 9.28
CA LEU A 289 16.42 -6.98 8.76
C LEU A 289 16.03 -8.07 9.77
N ILE A 290 14.81 -7.98 10.30
CA ILE A 290 14.28 -8.93 11.28
C ILE A 290 13.58 -10.07 10.56
N ASN A 291 12.71 -9.73 9.60
CA ASN A 291 11.83 -10.69 8.93
C ASN A 291 11.49 -10.24 7.51
N VAL A 292 11.31 -11.20 6.63
CA VAL A 292 10.67 -11.02 5.33
C VAL A 292 9.39 -11.84 5.31
N SER A 293 8.23 -11.19 5.20
CA SER A 293 6.96 -11.89 5.09
C SER A 293 6.45 -11.84 3.66
N VAL A 294 6.07 -12.98 3.12
CA VAL A 294 5.30 -13.08 1.88
C VAL A 294 3.83 -13.16 2.28
N ILE A 295 3.05 -12.15 1.94
CA ILE A 295 1.66 -12.02 2.33
C ILE A 295 0.79 -12.24 1.10
N TYR A 296 0.07 -13.36 1.05
CA TYR A 296 -0.89 -13.66 -0.01
C TYR A 296 -2.24 -13.02 0.29
N PHE A 297 -2.87 -12.52 -0.75
CA PHE A 297 -4.21 -11.96 -0.67
C PHE A 297 -4.99 -12.23 -1.96
N PRO A 298 -6.32 -12.38 -1.89
CA PRO A 298 -7.14 -12.60 -3.07
C PRO A 298 -7.37 -11.29 -3.83
N ILE A 299 -7.27 -11.35 -5.15
CA ILE A 299 -7.84 -10.38 -6.07
C ILE A 299 -9.12 -11.02 -6.64
N TYR A 300 -10.23 -10.35 -6.46
CA TYR A 300 -11.52 -10.83 -6.91
C TYR A 300 -11.90 -10.25 -8.27
N ASN A 301 -12.13 -11.11 -9.26
CA ASN A 301 -12.80 -10.73 -10.50
C ASN A 301 -14.29 -10.95 -10.32
N VAL A 302 -15.04 -9.88 -10.29
CA VAL A 302 -16.50 -9.88 -10.09
C VAL A 302 -17.17 -9.55 -11.39
N SER A 303 -18.02 -10.48 -11.88
CA SER A 303 -18.83 -10.30 -13.08
C SER A 303 -20.28 -10.04 -12.67
N PHE A 304 -20.77 -8.86 -12.99
CA PHE A 304 -22.15 -8.45 -12.80
C PHE A 304 -22.93 -8.64 -14.10
N VAL A 305 -24.08 -9.28 -14.06
CA VAL A 305 -25.08 -9.15 -15.10
C VAL A 305 -25.99 -7.99 -14.71
N VAL A 306 -25.89 -6.90 -15.46
CA VAL A 306 -26.66 -5.68 -15.22
C VAL A 306 -27.70 -5.48 -16.33
N ASN A 307 -28.90 -4.97 -15.96
CA ASN A 307 -29.91 -4.61 -16.89
C ASN A 307 -30.00 -3.09 -17.07
N ALA A 308 -29.71 -2.62 -18.27
CA ALA A 308 -29.81 -1.23 -18.71
C ALA A 308 -30.66 -1.13 -19.98
N GLY A 309 -31.84 -1.81 -19.97
CA GLY A 309 -32.69 -2.04 -21.14
C GLY A 309 -32.50 -3.44 -21.74
N ASN A 310 -31.25 -3.91 -21.83
CA ASN A 310 -30.86 -5.28 -22.16
C ASN A 310 -29.84 -5.77 -21.11
N ASP A 311 -29.73 -7.09 -20.99
CA ASP A 311 -28.76 -7.68 -20.08
C ASP A 311 -27.33 -7.52 -20.61
N LYS A 312 -26.45 -6.99 -19.78
CA LYS A 312 -25.03 -6.74 -20.10
C LYS A 312 -24.13 -7.27 -19.00
N MET A 313 -22.99 -7.83 -19.39
CA MET A 313 -21.97 -8.27 -18.45
C MET A 313 -20.99 -7.13 -18.22
N LEU A 314 -20.68 -6.87 -16.94
CA LEU A 314 -19.71 -5.92 -16.46
C LEU A 314 -18.72 -6.65 -15.55
N ASN A 315 -17.44 -6.55 -15.85
CA ASN A 315 -16.36 -7.13 -15.03
C ASN A 315 -15.68 -6.04 -14.24
N VAL A 316 -15.52 -6.28 -12.93
CA VAL A 316 -14.86 -5.38 -11.98
C VAL A 316 -13.81 -6.19 -11.23
N GLU A 317 -12.60 -5.70 -11.17
CA GLU A 317 -11.54 -6.31 -10.37
C GLU A 317 -11.42 -5.56 -9.04
N TYR A 318 -11.51 -6.30 -7.94
CA TYR A 318 -11.38 -5.78 -6.57
C TYR A 318 -10.09 -6.27 -5.93
N ASP A 319 -9.27 -5.33 -5.50
CA ASP A 319 -8.04 -5.57 -4.75
C ASP A 319 -8.34 -5.59 -3.25
N SER A 320 -8.27 -6.77 -2.64
CA SER A 320 -8.60 -6.95 -1.23
C SER A 320 -7.57 -6.34 -0.28
N LEU A 321 -6.32 -6.17 -0.71
CA LEU A 321 -5.28 -5.53 0.08
C LEU A 321 -5.52 -4.02 0.20
N LYS A 322 -5.81 -3.38 -0.92
CA LYS A 322 -6.10 -1.93 -0.99
C LYS A 322 -7.54 -1.59 -0.63
N LYS A 323 -8.44 -2.58 -0.54
CA LYS A 323 -9.89 -2.45 -0.38
C LYS A 323 -10.51 -1.51 -1.42
N LYS A 324 -10.03 -1.60 -2.66
CA LYS A 324 -10.45 -0.73 -3.78
C LYS A 324 -10.70 -1.57 -5.03
N ILE A 325 -11.55 -1.03 -5.90
CA ILE A 325 -11.70 -1.55 -7.25
C ILE A 325 -10.60 -0.98 -8.15
N ASN A 326 -10.18 -1.77 -9.14
CA ASN A 326 -9.30 -1.23 -10.16
C ASN A 326 -10.05 -0.16 -10.97
N PRO A 327 -9.37 0.91 -11.41
CA PRO A 327 -10.00 1.99 -12.13
C PRO A 327 -10.77 1.50 -13.34
N LEU A 328 -12.03 1.94 -13.47
CA LEU A 328 -12.85 1.72 -14.64
C LEU A 328 -12.80 2.95 -15.53
N PHE A 329 -12.78 2.75 -16.83
CA PHE A 329 -12.58 3.84 -17.78
C PHE A 329 -13.72 3.99 -18.75
N CYS A 330 -14.07 5.24 -19.09
CA CYS A 330 -15.02 5.57 -20.13
C CYS A 330 -14.55 5.03 -21.49
N ALA A 331 -15.41 4.30 -22.19
CA ALA A 331 -15.09 3.74 -23.51
C ALA A 331 -14.74 4.83 -24.55
N SER A 332 -15.32 6.03 -24.39
CA SER A 332 -15.16 7.12 -25.35
C SER A 332 -13.97 8.04 -25.09
N CYS A 333 -13.83 8.57 -23.86
CA CYS A 333 -12.81 9.57 -23.54
C CYS A 333 -11.68 9.05 -22.65
N LYS A 334 -11.77 7.79 -22.21
CA LYS A 334 -10.78 7.14 -21.34
C LYS A 334 -10.59 7.80 -19.95
N CYS A 335 -11.46 8.70 -19.53
CA CYS A 335 -11.42 9.19 -18.16
C CYS A 335 -11.82 8.07 -17.19
N GLU A 336 -11.26 8.14 -15.98
CA GLU A 336 -11.66 7.27 -14.87
C GLU A 336 -13.12 7.57 -14.46
N LEU A 337 -13.83 6.50 -14.09
CA LEU A 337 -15.24 6.57 -13.73
C LEU A 337 -15.41 6.53 -12.22
N ASP A 338 -16.18 7.44 -11.69
CA ASP A 338 -16.63 7.53 -10.30
C ASP A 338 -18.02 6.88 -10.09
N GLU A 339 -18.68 6.50 -11.18
CA GLU A 339 -19.97 5.82 -11.19
C GLU A 339 -20.12 4.93 -12.43
N ILE A 340 -20.94 3.89 -12.30
CA ILE A 340 -21.23 2.96 -13.39
C ILE A 340 -22.45 3.43 -14.16
N ILE A 341 -22.20 3.90 -15.39
CA ILE A 341 -23.22 4.21 -16.39
C ILE A 341 -22.97 3.30 -17.59
N VAL A 342 -23.96 2.50 -17.96
CA VAL A 342 -23.90 1.54 -19.06
C VAL A 342 -24.76 2.02 -20.21
N CYS A 343 -24.19 2.15 -21.40
CA CYS A 343 -24.97 2.48 -22.59
C CYS A 343 -25.78 1.26 -23.11
N SER A 344 -26.75 1.50 -23.96
CA SER A 344 -27.62 0.45 -24.56
C SER A 344 -26.82 -0.65 -25.30
N SER A 345 -25.60 -0.36 -25.75
CA SER A 345 -24.70 -1.35 -26.38
C SER A 345 -23.79 -2.05 -25.37
N GLY A 346 -23.83 -1.67 -24.07
CA GLY A 346 -23.04 -2.31 -23.02
C GLY A 346 -21.68 -1.66 -22.73
N HIS A 347 -21.37 -0.50 -23.32
CA HIS A 347 -20.13 0.22 -22.98
C HIS A 347 -20.30 1.02 -21.71
N LEU A 348 -19.22 1.08 -20.90
CA LEU A 348 -19.11 2.01 -19.79
C LEU A 348 -18.90 3.44 -20.30
N THR A 349 -19.62 4.40 -19.75
CA THR A 349 -19.54 5.79 -20.20
C THR A 349 -19.59 6.76 -19.01
N CYS A 350 -18.87 7.88 -19.10
CA CYS A 350 -19.00 8.98 -18.15
C CYS A 350 -20.22 9.86 -18.51
N ARG A 351 -20.64 10.73 -17.60
CA ARG A 351 -21.76 11.67 -17.79
C ARG A 351 -21.60 12.54 -19.04
N ASN A 352 -20.39 12.97 -19.34
CA ASN A 352 -20.11 13.86 -20.47
C ASN A 352 -20.12 13.15 -21.83
N CYS A 353 -19.93 11.84 -21.86
CA CYS A 353 -19.95 11.05 -23.08
C CYS A 353 -21.25 10.27 -23.28
N GLY A 354 -22.09 10.19 -22.25
CA GLY A 354 -23.42 9.59 -22.30
C GLY A 354 -24.47 10.62 -22.74
N SER A 355 -25.33 10.23 -23.69
CA SER A 355 -26.49 11.01 -24.10
C SER A 355 -27.75 10.18 -23.99
N LYS A 356 -28.89 10.78 -23.59
CA LYS A 356 -30.16 10.10 -23.52
C LYS A 356 -30.74 9.88 -24.91
N CYS A 357 -31.25 8.68 -25.17
CA CYS A 357 -32.07 8.39 -26.34
C CYS A 357 -33.44 9.06 -26.16
N GLU A 358 -33.85 9.92 -27.13
CA GLU A 358 -35.13 10.65 -27.08
C GLU A 358 -36.35 9.74 -27.41
N PHE A 359 -36.10 8.44 -27.65
CA PHE A 359 -37.14 7.48 -27.93
C PHE A 359 -37.45 6.56 -26.73
N CYS A 360 -36.44 6.01 -26.06
CA CYS A 360 -36.60 5.06 -24.95
C CYS A 360 -35.95 5.54 -23.64
N GLU A 361 -35.40 6.76 -23.60
CA GLU A 361 -34.66 7.35 -22.46
C GLU A 361 -33.39 6.59 -22.05
N GLY A 362 -33.07 5.48 -22.70
CA GLY A 362 -31.81 4.75 -22.48
C GLY A 362 -30.58 5.57 -22.86
N ILE A 363 -29.43 5.24 -22.27
CA ILE A 363 -28.20 5.98 -22.54
C ILE A 363 -27.50 5.44 -23.78
N SER A 364 -27.03 6.32 -24.65
CA SER A 364 -26.10 6.05 -25.75
C SER A 364 -24.78 6.75 -25.49
N CYS A 365 -23.63 6.12 -25.79
CA CYS A 365 -22.33 6.75 -25.65
C CYS A 365 -21.76 7.21 -27.01
N LYS A 366 -20.81 8.14 -26.97
CA LYS A 366 -20.14 8.67 -28.19
C LYS A 366 -19.45 7.58 -29.02
N SER A 367 -18.97 6.50 -28.38
CA SER A 367 -18.36 5.36 -29.09
C SER A 367 -19.36 4.54 -29.91
N CYS A 368 -20.67 4.63 -29.63
CA CYS A 368 -21.73 3.93 -30.37
C CYS A 368 -22.23 4.69 -31.58
N ALA A 369 -21.58 5.76 -32.00
CA ALA A 369 -22.02 6.75 -32.94
C ALA A 369 -23.36 7.43 -32.53
N GLU A 370 -23.41 8.75 -32.68
CA GLU A 370 -24.68 9.50 -32.48
C GLU A 370 -25.61 9.19 -33.65
N LEU A 371 -26.53 8.23 -33.43
CA LEU A 371 -27.56 7.91 -34.40
C LEU A 371 -28.68 8.94 -34.31
N LYS A 372 -29.03 9.56 -35.43
CA LYS A 372 -30.15 10.51 -35.51
C LYS A 372 -31.16 10.02 -36.52
N CYS A 373 -32.43 10.15 -36.21
CA CYS A 373 -33.48 9.88 -37.15
C CYS A 373 -33.47 10.87 -38.32
N SER A 374 -33.25 10.39 -39.53
CA SER A 374 -33.20 11.23 -40.73
C SER A 374 -34.45 12.00 -41.05
N PHE A 375 -35.59 11.67 -40.38
CA PHE A 375 -36.85 12.35 -40.56
C PHE A 375 -37.14 13.40 -39.48
N CYS A 376 -37.06 13.02 -38.20
CA CYS A 376 -37.45 13.89 -37.08
C CYS A 376 -36.25 14.46 -36.31
N GLY A 377 -35.01 14.09 -36.65
CA GLY A 377 -33.80 14.58 -35.99
C GLY A 377 -33.53 14.03 -34.58
N ARG A 378 -34.44 13.24 -34.00
CA ARG A 378 -34.26 12.69 -32.64
C ARG A 378 -33.01 11.85 -32.52
N ARG A 379 -32.31 12.03 -31.41
CA ARG A 379 -31.13 11.19 -31.04
C ARG A 379 -31.63 9.82 -30.60
N LEU A 380 -31.01 8.78 -31.13
CA LEU A 380 -31.41 7.38 -30.95
C LEU A 380 -30.28 6.55 -30.39
N CYS A 381 -30.56 5.60 -29.50
CA CYS A 381 -29.63 4.53 -29.15
C CYS A 381 -29.64 3.44 -30.22
N SER A 382 -28.62 2.57 -30.19
CA SER A 382 -28.50 1.45 -31.14
C SER A 382 -29.72 0.49 -31.17
N ALA A 383 -30.44 0.36 -30.05
CA ALA A 383 -31.61 -0.50 -29.94
C ALA A 383 -32.90 0.15 -30.55
N CYS A 384 -32.95 1.47 -30.67
CA CYS A 384 -34.07 2.24 -31.19
C CYS A 384 -33.85 2.73 -32.61
N ALA A 385 -32.62 2.76 -33.04
CA ALA A 385 -32.27 3.09 -34.43
C ALA A 385 -32.38 1.85 -35.32
N ASP A 386 -32.96 2.05 -36.50
CA ASP A 386 -33.00 1.03 -37.53
C ASP A 386 -32.78 1.68 -38.91
N THR A 387 -32.44 0.89 -39.92
CA THR A 387 -32.08 1.40 -41.23
C THR A 387 -33.16 1.09 -42.26
N CYS A 388 -33.47 2.06 -43.11
CA CYS A 388 -34.29 1.81 -44.26
C CYS A 388 -33.59 0.87 -45.22
N SER A 389 -34.26 -0.26 -45.58
CA SER A 389 -33.72 -1.29 -46.48
C SER A 389 -33.38 -0.75 -47.86
N PHE A 390 -34.03 0.34 -48.29
CA PHE A 390 -33.83 0.94 -49.61
C PHE A 390 -32.77 2.06 -49.62
N CYS A 391 -32.99 3.16 -48.87
CA CYS A 391 -32.09 4.32 -48.88
C CYS A 391 -30.92 4.20 -47.87
N LYS A 392 -30.92 3.18 -47.03
CA LYS A 392 -29.87 2.91 -46.01
C LYS A 392 -29.74 3.98 -44.92
N ASN A 393 -30.59 5.01 -44.89
CA ASN A 393 -30.59 6.03 -43.86
C ASN A 393 -31.20 5.49 -42.56
N VAL A 394 -30.78 6.10 -41.44
CA VAL A 394 -31.22 5.73 -40.07
C VAL A 394 -32.53 6.43 -39.72
N PHE A 395 -33.44 5.70 -39.10
CA PHE A 395 -34.76 6.18 -38.66
C PHE A 395 -35.13 5.62 -37.28
N CYS A 396 -35.97 6.30 -36.54
CA CYS A 396 -36.66 5.75 -35.37
C CYS A 396 -37.77 4.77 -35.80
N LYS A 397 -38.18 3.92 -34.85
CA LYS A 397 -39.23 2.91 -35.10
C LYS A 397 -40.54 3.52 -35.61
N ASP A 398 -40.90 4.78 -35.22
CA ASP A 398 -42.10 5.49 -35.67
C ASP A 398 -42.05 5.88 -37.16
N HIS A 399 -40.86 6.00 -37.74
CA HIS A 399 -40.63 6.45 -39.11
C HIS A 399 -40.21 5.34 -40.07
N LEU A 400 -40.38 4.09 -39.66
CA LEU A 400 -40.15 2.92 -40.46
C LEU A 400 -41.42 2.06 -40.55
N ASN A 401 -41.77 1.67 -41.75
CA ASN A 401 -42.90 0.79 -42.04
C ASN A 401 -42.34 -0.62 -42.36
N SER A 402 -42.89 -1.66 -41.74
CA SER A 402 -42.58 -3.04 -42.07
C SER A 402 -43.27 -3.44 -43.39
N VAL A 403 -42.55 -4.12 -44.28
CA VAL A 403 -43.10 -4.63 -45.51
C VAL A 403 -43.73 -6.00 -45.25
N PRO A 404 -45.05 -6.18 -45.48
CA PRO A 404 -45.72 -7.46 -45.25
C PRO A 404 -45.07 -8.59 -46.03
N GLY A 405 -44.80 -9.71 -45.33
CA GLY A 405 -44.20 -10.91 -45.96
C GLY A 405 -42.67 -10.82 -46.17
N SER A 406 -42.02 -9.78 -45.65
CA SER A 406 -40.57 -9.66 -45.63
C SER A 406 -40.04 -9.04 -44.35
N ASN A 407 -38.78 -9.32 -43.98
CA ASN A 407 -38.14 -8.67 -42.80
C ASN A 407 -37.63 -7.28 -43.11
N LYS A 408 -38.04 -6.67 -44.21
CA LYS A 408 -37.56 -5.37 -44.67
C LYS A 408 -38.38 -4.24 -44.06
N LYS A 409 -37.70 -3.15 -43.76
CA LYS A 409 -38.32 -1.91 -43.22
C LYS A 409 -38.03 -0.75 -44.18
N LEU A 410 -39.04 0.06 -44.46
CA LEU A 410 -38.91 1.20 -45.40
C LEU A 410 -39.30 2.49 -44.67
N CYS A 411 -38.52 3.56 -44.88
CA CYS A 411 -38.91 4.89 -44.42
C CYS A 411 -40.11 5.45 -45.16
N ARG A 412 -40.74 6.50 -44.63
CA ARG A 412 -41.89 7.12 -45.25
C ARG A 412 -41.68 7.53 -46.71
N ASN A 413 -40.50 8.05 -47.04
CA ASN A 413 -40.15 8.49 -48.39
C ASN A 413 -39.92 7.31 -49.36
N CYS A 414 -39.52 6.16 -48.85
CA CYS A 414 -39.30 4.93 -49.67
C CYS A 414 -40.53 4.00 -49.65
N THR A 415 -41.53 4.30 -48.81
CA THR A 415 -42.76 3.53 -48.71
C THR A 415 -43.71 3.94 -49.83
N GLN A 416 -44.09 3.00 -50.67
CA GLN A 416 -45.12 3.16 -51.67
C GLN A 416 -46.25 2.16 -51.41
N ARG A 417 -47.49 2.57 -51.72
CA ARG A 417 -48.68 1.72 -51.50
C ARG A 417 -49.31 1.31 -52.81
N CYS A 418 -49.75 0.09 -52.89
CA CYS A 418 -50.52 -0.41 -54.01
C CYS A 418 -51.84 0.35 -54.15
N SER A 419 -52.12 0.90 -55.31
CA SER A 419 -53.36 1.69 -55.58
C SER A 419 -54.63 0.90 -55.43
N LYS A 420 -54.58 -0.46 -55.47
CA LYS A 420 -55.72 -1.33 -55.37
C LYS A 420 -56.01 -1.91 -53.96
N CYS A 421 -54.92 -2.38 -53.28
CA CYS A 421 -55.06 -3.09 -52.01
C CYS A 421 -54.31 -2.35 -50.85
N SER A 422 -53.75 -1.18 -51.11
CA SER A 422 -53.04 -0.32 -50.12
C SER A 422 -51.86 -0.98 -49.39
N VAL A 423 -51.46 -2.19 -49.77
CA VAL A 423 -50.32 -2.89 -49.17
C VAL A 423 -49.00 -2.16 -49.53
N ILE A 424 -48.10 -2.08 -48.59
CA ILE A 424 -46.77 -1.50 -48.78
C ILE A 424 -45.97 -2.33 -49.78
N VAL A 425 -45.43 -1.67 -50.79
CA VAL A 425 -44.67 -2.31 -51.90
C VAL A 425 -43.22 -1.80 -51.83
N GLU A 426 -42.26 -2.72 -52.00
CA GLU A 426 -40.88 -2.34 -52.15
C GLU A 426 -40.65 -1.60 -53.49
N PRO A 427 -39.85 -0.54 -53.53
CA PRO A 427 -39.58 0.20 -54.78
C PRO A 427 -39.09 -0.69 -55.94
N ASN A 428 -38.32 -1.78 -55.65
CA ASN A 428 -37.80 -2.70 -56.63
C ASN A 428 -38.82 -3.74 -57.12
N SER A 429 -39.92 -3.95 -56.36
CA SER A 429 -40.96 -4.94 -56.70
C SER A 429 -42.27 -4.31 -57.18
N MET A 430 -42.29 -3.00 -57.29
CA MET A 430 -43.45 -2.31 -57.83
C MET A 430 -43.58 -2.41 -59.35
N ARG A 431 -44.83 -2.42 -59.81
CA ARG A 431 -45.21 -2.33 -61.24
C ARG A 431 -46.16 -1.13 -61.43
N LYS A 432 -46.02 -0.45 -62.54
CA LYS A 432 -46.88 0.69 -62.89
C LYS A 432 -47.73 0.35 -64.09
N ILE A 433 -48.99 0.67 -64.05
CA ILE A 433 -49.95 0.65 -65.14
C ILE A 433 -50.67 2.03 -65.13
N ASP A 434 -50.60 2.75 -66.20
CA ASP A 434 -51.25 4.07 -66.36
C ASP A 434 -50.92 5.04 -65.23
N GLY A 435 -49.65 5.09 -64.80
CA GLY A 435 -49.20 5.97 -63.71
C GLY A 435 -49.51 5.48 -62.29
N ARG A 436 -50.30 4.41 -62.09
CA ARG A 436 -50.66 3.85 -60.78
C ARG A 436 -49.72 2.70 -60.40
N ILE A 437 -49.44 2.65 -59.08
CA ILE A 437 -48.51 1.67 -58.49
C ILE A 437 -49.28 0.42 -58.06
N PHE A 438 -48.83 -0.77 -58.42
CA PHE A 438 -49.44 -2.06 -58.06
C PHE A 438 -48.42 -3.00 -57.42
N CYS A 439 -48.88 -3.77 -56.40
CA CYS A 439 -48.17 -4.96 -55.94
C CYS A 439 -48.28 -6.07 -56.99
N MET A 440 -47.38 -7.06 -56.93
CA MET A 440 -47.32 -8.12 -57.96
C MET A 440 -48.66 -8.86 -58.12
N LYS A 441 -49.36 -9.16 -57.03
CA LYS A 441 -50.67 -9.81 -57.02
C LYS A 441 -51.72 -8.99 -57.73
N CYS A 442 -51.80 -7.68 -57.45
CA CYS A 442 -52.79 -6.77 -58.07
C CYS A 442 -52.39 -6.44 -59.51
N TYR A 443 -51.12 -6.34 -59.79
CA TYR A 443 -50.59 -6.13 -61.15
C TYR A 443 -51.02 -7.28 -62.07
N ASN A 444 -50.79 -8.55 -61.69
CA ASN A 444 -51.18 -9.73 -62.50
C ASN A 444 -52.65 -9.80 -62.71
N LYS A 445 -53.51 -9.37 -61.70
CA LYS A 445 -54.94 -9.32 -61.88
C LYS A 445 -55.39 -8.20 -62.83
N GLU A 446 -54.75 -7.05 -62.83
CA GLU A 446 -55.08 -5.93 -63.74
C GLU A 446 -54.64 -6.18 -65.18
N VAL A 447 -53.44 -6.72 -65.34
CA VAL A 447 -52.91 -7.14 -66.66
C VAL A 447 -53.81 -8.24 -67.25
N GLY A 448 -54.16 -9.24 -66.40
CA GLY A 448 -55.15 -10.29 -66.85
C GLY A 448 -56.48 -9.77 -67.28
N LYS A 449 -57.07 -8.72 -66.59
CA LYS A 449 -58.26 -8.08 -67.01
C LYS A 449 -58.10 -7.34 -68.35
N LYS A 450 -57.02 -6.54 -68.55
CA LYS A 450 -56.74 -5.83 -69.82
C LYS A 450 -56.55 -6.76 -70.99
N ILE A 451 -55.96 -7.95 -70.73
CA ILE A 451 -55.80 -9.00 -71.79
C ILE A 451 -57.22 -9.58 -72.14
N LEU A 452 -58.02 -9.83 -71.14
CA LEU A 452 -59.37 -10.36 -71.40
C LEU A 452 -60.33 -9.31 -72.11
N GLU A 453 -60.20 -8.04 -71.73
CA GLU A 453 -60.97 -6.94 -72.41
C GLU A 453 -60.53 -6.78 -73.86
N GLY A 454 -59.20 -6.92 -74.16
CA GLY A 454 -58.72 -6.86 -75.57
C GLY A 454 -58.94 -8.12 -76.43
N VAL A 455 -59.45 -9.19 -75.81
CA VAL A 455 -59.82 -10.42 -76.55
C VAL A 455 -61.28 -10.42 -76.96
N PHE A 456 -62.08 -9.56 -76.32
CA PHE A 456 -63.56 -9.44 -76.58
C PHE A 456 -63.98 -8.16 -77.29
N GLU A 457 -63.03 -7.29 -77.68
CA GLU A 457 -63.17 -6.24 -78.66
C GLU A 457 -62.75 -6.77 -80.07
#